data_76251a39378ac220a16fef1b03fabe13
#
_entry.id   76251a39378ac220a16fef1b03fabe13
#
_cell.length_a   1.000
_cell.length_b   1.000
_cell.length_c   1.000
_cell.angle_alpha   90.00
_cell.angle_beta   90.00
_cell.angle_gamma   90.00
#
_symmetry.space_group_name_H-M   'P 1'
#
loop_
_entity.id
_entity.type
_entity.pdbx_description
1 polymer ?
#
loop_
_entity_poly.entity_id
_entity_poly.type
_entity_poly.pdbx_seq_one_letter_code
_entity_poly.pdbx_strand_id
1 'polypeptide(L)'
;MESANLTRAETAERSRAVSVRSYHVELDLRGAPDAGNPGFTTTTTVEFSATADATWLDFLGPAVESVVLNGAAVPVRYDGARIGLSGLRAHNVVTVVATASYSRSGEGLHRYLDPADGRTYLYTQYEPADARRVFACFEQPDMKAPFTFVVSAPAGWQVLSNQHVAERESLGDAQTVKFAPTLPISTYIT
;
A
#
# COMPACT_ATOMS: atom_id res chain seq x y z
N MET A 1 -13.70 2.29 20.27
CA MET A 1 -13.01 2.17 18.99
C MET A 1 -11.97 3.28 18.98
N GLU A 2 -10.68 2.95 18.99
CA GLU A 2 -9.65 3.98 18.85
C GLU A 2 -9.78 4.63 17.48
N SER A 3 -9.42 5.92 17.38
CA SER A 3 -9.46 6.64 16.10
C SER A 3 -8.49 6.00 15.12
N ALA A 4 -8.93 5.76 13.88
CA ALA A 4 -8.04 5.35 12.80
C ALA A 4 -6.96 6.41 12.48
N ASN A 5 -7.18 7.65 12.92
CA ASN A 5 -6.21 8.73 12.71
C ASN A 5 -5.18 8.76 13.82
N LEU A 6 -3.95 9.08 13.43
CA LEU A 6 -2.83 9.26 14.36
C LEU A 6 -3.02 10.53 15.20
N THR A 7 -2.69 10.43 16.47
CA THR A 7 -2.54 11.60 17.33
C THR A 7 -1.17 12.25 17.12
N ARG A 8 -1.03 13.52 17.50
CA ARG A 8 0.26 14.22 17.48
C ARG A 8 1.33 13.53 18.33
N ALA A 9 0.93 12.91 19.45
CA ALA A 9 1.86 12.19 20.32
C ALA A 9 2.38 10.91 19.64
N GLU A 10 1.50 10.12 19.04
CA GLU A 10 1.87 8.89 18.31
C GLU A 10 2.77 9.20 17.12
N THR A 11 2.49 10.26 16.35
CA THR A 11 3.34 10.64 15.21
C THR A 11 4.74 11.04 15.68
N ALA A 12 4.84 11.83 16.74
CA ALA A 12 6.13 12.25 17.29
C ALA A 12 6.93 11.08 17.87
N GLU A 13 6.27 10.11 18.52
CA GLU A 13 6.91 8.91 19.04
C GLU A 13 7.41 8.01 17.89
N ARG A 14 6.54 7.73 16.91
CA ARG A 14 6.87 6.88 15.77
C ARG A 14 8.00 7.45 14.93
N SER A 15 8.01 8.75 14.65
CA SER A 15 9.11 9.41 13.91
C SER A 15 10.47 9.35 14.63
N ARG A 16 10.48 9.27 15.97
CA ARG A 16 11.73 9.08 16.71
C ARG A 16 12.20 7.63 16.73
N ALA A 17 11.25 6.70 16.72
CA ALA A 17 11.51 5.28 16.89
C ALA A 17 11.74 4.53 15.57
N VAL A 18 11.21 5.03 14.45
CA VAL A 18 11.18 4.34 13.15
C VAL A 18 11.72 5.26 12.06
N SER A 19 12.58 4.68 11.22
CA SER A 19 13.06 5.33 9.99
C SER A 19 12.85 4.38 8.82
N VAL A 20 12.02 4.77 7.86
CA VAL A 20 11.69 3.95 6.69
C VAL A 20 12.77 4.06 5.64
N ARG A 21 13.20 2.92 5.10
CA ARG A 21 14.23 2.84 4.07
C ARG A 21 13.65 2.73 2.68
N SER A 22 12.64 1.89 2.49
CA SER A 22 11.99 1.68 1.19
C SER A 22 10.65 0.98 1.32
N TYR A 23 9.81 1.18 0.30
CA TYR A 23 8.59 0.42 0.04
C TYR A 23 8.68 -0.31 -1.29
N HIS A 24 8.22 -1.56 -1.31
CA HIS A 24 7.88 -2.32 -2.51
C HIS A 24 6.41 -2.68 -2.41
N VAL A 25 5.61 -2.19 -3.34
CA VAL A 25 4.14 -2.34 -3.33
C VAL A 25 3.69 -3.03 -4.61
N GLU A 26 3.02 -4.16 -4.44
CA GLU A 26 2.41 -4.93 -5.53
C GLU A 26 0.90 -4.82 -5.44
N LEU A 27 0.24 -4.45 -6.55
CA LEU A 27 -1.21 -4.33 -6.66
C LEU A 27 -1.73 -5.27 -7.74
N ASP A 28 -2.68 -6.14 -7.38
CA ASP A 28 -3.38 -6.98 -8.35
C ASP A 28 -4.72 -6.36 -8.75
N LEU A 29 -4.72 -5.62 -9.85
CA LEU A 29 -5.86 -4.89 -10.37
C LEU A 29 -6.52 -5.59 -11.57
N ARG A 30 -6.18 -6.86 -11.84
CA ARG A 30 -6.73 -7.62 -12.97
C ARG A 30 -8.25 -7.76 -12.91
N GLY A 31 -8.80 -7.84 -11.71
CA GLY A 31 -10.25 -7.92 -11.47
C GLY A 31 -10.99 -6.57 -11.50
N ALA A 32 -10.31 -5.45 -11.75
CA ALA A 32 -10.93 -4.12 -11.69
C ALA A 32 -12.08 -3.88 -12.69
N PRO A 33 -12.10 -4.47 -13.90
CA PRO A 33 -13.23 -4.31 -14.82
C PRO A 33 -14.53 -4.94 -14.33
N ASP A 34 -14.47 -5.95 -13.46
CA ASP A 34 -15.67 -6.55 -12.87
C ASP A 34 -16.25 -5.64 -11.80
N ALA A 35 -17.41 -5.03 -12.09
CA ALA A 35 -18.12 -4.17 -11.17
C ALA A 35 -18.60 -4.90 -9.89
N GLY A 36 -18.73 -6.23 -9.94
CA GLY A 36 -19.07 -7.09 -8.80
C GLY A 36 -17.89 -7.35 -7.87
N ASN A 37 -16.67 -7.15 -8.33
CA ASN A 37 -15.48 -7.30 -7.49
C ASN A 37 -15.29 -6.07 -6.59
N PRO A 38 -15.40 -6.19 -5.24
CA PRO A 38 -15.34 -5.04 -4.35
C PRO A 38 -13.91 -4.54 -4.08
N GLY A 39 -12.87 -5.35 -4.37
CA GLY A 39 -11.52 -5.05 -3.93
C GLY A 39 -10.42 -5.74 -4.74
N PHE A 40 -9.21 -5.64 -4.24
CA PHE A 40 -7.99 -6.17 -4.87
C PHE A 40 -6.99 -6.61 -3.82
N THR A 41 -6.09 -7.53 -4.21
CA THR A 41 -4.96 -7.93 -3.36
C THR A 41 -3.85 -6.90 -3.44
N THR A 42 -3.29 -6.56 -2.30
CA THR A 42 -2.09 -5.74 -2.16
C THR A 42 -1.02 -6.49 -1.36
N THR A 43 0.22 -6.45 -1.84
CA THR A 43 1.37 -6.95 -1.10
C THR A 43 2.35 -5.80 -0.89
N THR A 44 2.66 -5.50 0.37
CA THR A 44 3.61 -4.43 0.70
C THR A 44 4.79 -5.02 1.45
N THR A 45 6.00 -4.77 0.94
CA THR A 45 7.24 -5.02 1.67
C THR A 45 7.84 -3.68 2.08
N VAL A 46 8.09 -3.52 3.38
CA VAL A 46 8.70 -2.30 3.96
C VAL A 46 10.02 -2.66 4.62
N GLU A 47 11.09 -1.96 4.22
CA GLU A 47 12.37 -1.99 4.93
C GLU A 47 12.45 -0.78 5.84
N PHE A 48 12.78 -1.00 7.12
CA PHE A 48 12.88 0.10 8.09
C PHE A 48 13.84 -0.23 9.24
N SER A 49 14.35 0.81 9.87
CA SER A 49 15.10 0.71 11.14
C SER A 49 14.19 1.08 12.30
N ALA A 50 14.37 0.43 13.44
CA ALA A 50 13.63 0.73 14.66
C ALA A 50 14.55 0.75 15.88
N THR A 51 14.25 1.66 16.82
CA THR A 51 14.86 1.71 18.16
C THR A 51 13.91 1.20 19.24
N ALA A 52 12.62 1.04 18.90
CA ALA A 52 11.60 0.45 19.77
C ALA A 52 11.42 -1.04 19.45
N ASP A 53 10.92 -1.82 20.41
CA ASP A 53 10.63 -3.24 20.24
C ASP A 53 9.31 -3.51 19.51
N ALA A 54 8.43 -2.51 19.41
CA ALA A 54 7.13 -2.63 18.76
C ALA A 54 6.76 -1.34 18.01
N THR A 55 5.93 -1.50 16.96
CA THR A 55 5.29 -0.41 16.20
C THR A 55 4.06 -0.95 15.47
N TRP A 56 3.48 -0.20 14.56
CA TRP A 56 2.39 -0.65 13.69
C TRP A 56 2.52 -0.04 12.29
N LEU A 57 1.97 -0.74 11.30
CA LEU A 57 1.64 -0.18 9.99
C LEU A 57 0.16 0.22 9.98
N ASP A 58 -0.15 1.30 9.29
CA ASP A 58 -1.52 1.74 9.06
C ASP A 58 -2.08 1.03 7.82
N PHE A 59 -3.33 0.52 7.93
CA PHE A 59 -4.05 -0.10 6.82
C PHE A 59 -5.56 -0.03 7.08
N LEU A 60 -6.33 0.37 6.07
CA LEU A 60 -7.80 0.47 6.12
C LEU A 60 -8.40 -0.41 5.00
N GLY A 61 -8.46 -1.70 5.23
CA GLY A 61 -9.00 -2.66 4.28
C GLY A 61 -9.81 -3.77 4.98
N PRO A 62 -10.54 -4.57 4.21
CA PRO A 62 -11.41 -5.61 4.79
C PRO A 62 -10.64 -6.75 5.45
N ALA A 63 -9.41 -7.05 5.03
CA ALA A 63 -8.64 -8.16 5.61
C ALA A 63 -7.12 -7.96 5.48
N VAL A 64 -6.38 -8.53 6.43
CA VAL A 64 -4.94 -8.77 6.36
C VAL A 64 -4.76 -10.30 6.40
N GLU A 65 -4.24 -10.88 5.33
CA GLU A 65 -4.12 -12.32 5.16
C GLU A 65 -2.86 -12.86 5.85
N SER A 66 -1.74 -12.15 5.72
CA SER A 66 -0.48 -12.59 6.31
C SER A 66 0.47 -11.45 6.61
N VAL A 67 1.30 -11.66 7.62
CA VAL A 67 2.42 -10.79 7.99
C VAL A 67 3.67 -11.64 8.14
N VAL A 68 4.73 -11.30 7.42
CA VAL A 68 6.06 -11.91 7.54
C VAL A 68 7.02 -10.83 8.03
N LEU A 69 7.60 -11.01 9.21
CA LEU A 69 8.56 -10.09 9.80
C LEU A 69 9.94 -10.74 9.87
N ASN A 70 10.94 -10.13 9.26
CA ASN A 70 12.33 -10.61 9.24
C ASN A 70 12.47 -12.07 8.76
N GLY A 71 11.66 -12.44 7.75
CA GLY A 71 11.67 -13.78 7.16
C GLY A 71 10.83 -14.83 7.91
N ALA A 72 10.19 -14.47 9.02
CA ALA A 72 9.33 -15.37 9.79
C ALA A 72 7.87 -14.94 9.72
N ALA A 73 6.96 -15.89 9.49
CA ALA A 73 5.53 -15.61 9.61
C ALA A 73 5.19 -15.31 11.08
N VAL A 74 4.44 -14.24 11.30
CA VAL A 74 3.99 -13.79 12.63
C VAL A 74 2.46 -13.75 12.69
N PRO A 75 1.87 -13.88 13.88
CA PRO A 75 0.42 -13.73 14.03
C PRO A 75 -0.07 -12.36 13.53
N VAL A 76 -1.13 -12.36 12.73
CA VAL A 76 -1.77 -11.14 12.26
C VAL A 76 -2.47 -10.45 13.45
N ARG A 77 -2.05 -9.26 13.79
CA ARG A 77 -2.63 -8.40 14.81
C ARG A 77 -3.21 -7.16 14.14
N TYR A 78 -4.38 -7.29 13.56
CA TYR A 78 -5.07 -6.25 12.83
C TYR A 78 -6.39 -5.89 13.51
N ASP A 79 -6.60 -4.61 13.80
CA ASP A 79 -7.79 -4.09 14.50
C ASP A 79 -8.79 -3.36 13.58
N GLY A 80 -8.54 -3.38 12.26
CA GLY A 80 -9.33 -2.65 11.26
C GLY A 80 -8.70 -1.32 10.82
N ALA A 81 -7.61 -0.89 11.47
CA ALA A 81 -6.88 0.33 11.14
C ALA A 81 -5.36 0.19 11.25
N ARG A 82 -4.89 -0.71 12.11
CA ARG A 82 -3.47 -0.87 12.44
C ARG A 82 -3.06 -2.33 12.43
N ILE A 83 -1.90 -2.60 11.86
CA ILE A 83 -1.25 -3.90 11.86
C ILE A 83 -0.10 -3.84 12.87
N GLY A 84 -0.29 -4.41 14.04
CA GLY A 84 0.69 -4.41 15.13
C GLY A 84 1.91 -5.28 14.83
N LEU A 85 3.10 -4.74 15.03
CA LEU A 85 4.39 -5.41 14.89
C LEU A 85 5.10 -5.41 16.24
N SER A 86 5.70 -6.54 16.63
CA SER A 86 6.47 -6.68 17.88
C SER A 86 7.67 -7.59 17.66
N GLY A 87 8.67 -7.52 18.55
CA GLY A 87 9.93 -8.24 18.40
C GLY A 87 10.80 -7.63 17.29
N LEU A 88 10.80 -6.31 17.20
CA LEU A 88 11.57 -5.58 16.20
C LEU A 88 13.08 -5.67 16.48
N ARG A 89 13.85 -5.57 15.43
CA ARG A 89 15.30 -5.47 15.44
C ARG A 89 15.72 -4.06 15.07
N ALA A 90 17.03 -3.77 15.13
CA ALA A 90 17.56 -2.49 14.63
C ALA A 90 17.24 -2.28 13.13
N HIS A 91 17.22 -3.38 12.35
CA HIS A 91 16.82 -3.39 10.93
C HIS A 91 15.76 -4.45 10.72
N ASN A 92 14.68 -4.07 10.02
CA ASN A 92 13.52 -4.92 9.81
C ASN A 92 13.09 -4.90 8.35
N VAL A 93 12.58 -6.05 7.93
CA VAL A 93 11.82 -6.22 6.69
C VAL A 93 10.48 -6.83 7.06
N VAL A 94 9.39 -6.16 6.73
CA VAL A 94 8.04 -6.69 6.92
C VAL A 94 7.35 -6.78 5.57
N THR A 95 6.73 -7.94 5.30
CA THR A 95 5.85 -8.14 4.14
C THR A 95 4.44 -8.40 4.65
N VAL A 96 3.49 -7.63 4.15
CA VAL A 96 2.06 -7.74 4.45
C VAL A 96 1.31 -8.08 3.17
N VAL A 97 0.50 -9.13 3.20
CA VAL A 97 -0.49 -9.45 2.17
C VAL A 97 -1.85 -9.09 2.72
N ALA A 98 -2.60 -8.29 1.98
CA ALA A 98 -3.89 -7.75 2.42
C ALA A 98 -4.87 -7.61 1.26
N THR A 99 -6.16 -7.54 1.57
CA THR A 99 -7.22 -7.14 0.64
C THR A 99 -7.61 -5.70 0.89
N ALA A 100 -7.52 -4.88 -0.14
CA ALA A 100 -7.99 -3.49 -0.15
C ALA A 100 -9.28 -3.35 -0.96
N SER A 101 -10.01 -2.27 -0.77
CA SER A 101 -11.28 -2.00 -1.46
C SER A 101 -11.13 -0.88 -2.49
N TYR A 102 -11.83 -1.02 -3.63
CA TYR A 102 -12.01 0.11 -4.53
C TYR A 102 -12.90 1.17 -3.90
N SER A 103 -12.48 2.42 -3.96
CA SER A 103 -13.29 3.57 -3.55
C SER A 103 -14.26 4.00 -4.65
N ARG A 104 -15.34 4.67 -4.25
CA ARG A 104 -16.30 5.36 -5.14
C ARG A 104 -16.51 6.81 -4.71
N SER A 105 -15.87 7.25 -3.66
CA SER A 105 -16.01 8.59 -3.05
C SER A 105 -14.78 9.49 -3.27
N GLY A 106 -13.77 8.99 -3.99
CA GLY A 106 -12.64 9.79 -4.44
C GLY A 106 -11.33 9.53 -3.69
N GLU A 107 -11.37 9.02 -2.46
CA GLU A 107 -10.17 8.69 -1.67
C GLU A 107 -9.63 7.28 -1.96
N GLY A 108 -8.37 7.03 -1.70
CA GLY A 108 -7.73 5.73 -1.92
C GLY A 108 -7.56 5.41 -3.40
N LEU A 109 -7.86 4.19 -3.84
CA LEU A 109 -7.91 3.79 -5.25
C LEU A 109 -9.37 3.87 -5.74
N HIS A 110 -9.70 4.99 -6.38
CA HIS A 110 -11.03 5.24 -6.90
C HIS A 110 -11.27 4.48 -8.19
N ARG A 111 -12.43 3.77 -8.26
CA ARG A 111 -12.89 3.07 -9.46
C ARG A 111 -14.11 3.77 -10.06
N TYR A 112 -13.97 4.17 -11.31
CA TYR A 112 -15.03 4.83 -12.09
C TYR A 112 -15.34 4.04 -13.34
N LEU A 113 -16.61 3.75 -13.57
CA LEU A 113 -17.12 3.21 -14.82
C LEU A 113 -17.66 4.38 -15.65
N ASP A 114 -16.99 4.71 -16.74
CA ASP A 114 -17.39 5.83 -17.59
C ASP A 114 -18.60 5.43 -18.47
N PRO A 115 -19.76 6.11 -18.32
CA PRO A 115 -20.93 5.81 -19.14
C PRO A 115 -20.75 6.22 -20.61
N ALA A 116 -19.77 7.05 -20.93
CA ALA A 116 -19.54 7.50 -22.29
C ALA A 116 -18.88 6.43 -23.18
N ASP A 117 -17.99 5.61 -22.62
CA ASP A 117 -17.28 4.57 -23.35
C ASP A 117 -17.42 3.16 -22.76
N GLY A 118 -18.09 3.03 -21.61
CA GLY A 118 -18.32 1.77 -20.90
C GLY A 118 -17.05 1.17 -20.28
N ARG A 119 -15.97 1.95 -20.15
CA ARG A 119 -14.69 1.47 -19.62
C ARG A 119 -14.53 1.80 -18.15
N THR A 120 -13.73 0.96 -17.48
CA THR A 120 -13.34 1.17 -16.09
C THR A 120 -12.03 1.94 -16.04
N TYR A 121 -12.01 2.97 -15.22
CA TYR A 121 -10.83 3.80 -14.92
C TYR A 121 -10.52 3.72 -13.44
N LEU A 122 -9.24 3.72 -13.11
CA LEU A 122 -8.72 3.78 -11.74
C LEU A 122 -7.82 4.99 -11.61
N TYR A 123 -7.90 5.68 -10.47
CA TYR A 123 -6.92 6.67 -10.07
C TYR A 123 -6.76 6.70 -8.55
N THR A 124 -5.57 7.12 -8.11
CA THR A 124 -5.24 7.25 -6.70
C THR A 124 -5.47 8.68 -6.22
N GLN A 125 -6.00 8.81 -4.99
CA GLN A 125 -6.06 10.06 -4.24
C GLN A 125 -5.81 9.75 -2.77
N TYR A 126 -4.66 10.20 -2.25
CA TYR A 126 -4.21 9.80 -0.91
C TYR A 126 -4.04 10.96 0.05
N GLU A 127 -4.20 12.20 -0.37
CA GLU A 127 -4.06 13.34 0.52
C GLU A 127 -5.27 13.48 1.47
N PRO A 128 -5.05 13.64 2.81
CA PRO A 128 -3.72 13.70 3.42
C PRO A 128 -3.20 12.34 3.93
N ALA A 129 -4.03 11.27 4.06
CA ALA A 129 -3.67 10.05 4.76
C ALA A 129 -4.49 8.82 4.28
N ASP A 130 -4.66 8.68 2.97
CA ASP A 130 -5.48 7.63 2.37
C ASP A 130 -4.69 6.58 1.56
N ALA A 131 -3.34 6.64 1.57
CA ALA A 131 -2.50 5.56 1.02
C ALA A 131 -2.75 4.23 1.75
N ARG A 132 -2.98 4.28 3.05
CA ARG A 132 -3.36 3.13 3.90
C ARG A 132 -4.67 2.44 3.50
N ARG A 133 -5.47 3.02 2.60
CA ARG A 133 -6.65 2.37 2.00
C ARG A 133 -6.27 1.44 0.86
N VAL A 134 -5.04 1.53 0.38
CA VAL A 134 -4.55 0.81 -0.80
C VAL A 134 -3.44 -0.16 -0.43
N PHE A 135 -2.52 0.23 0.44
CA PHE A 135 -1.40 -0.61 0.88
C PHE A 135 -1.00 -0.31 2.32
N ALA A 136 -0.43 -1.31 3.01
CA ALA A 136 0.06 -1.14 4.37
C ALA A 136 1.27 -0.21 4.39
N CYS A 137 1.26 0.84 5.21
CA CYS A 137 2.35 1.81 5.27
C CYS A 137 2.46 2.48 6.64
N PHE A 138 3.56 3.19 6.87
CA PHE A 138 3.64 4.20 7.92
C PHE A 138 3.00 5.48 7.38
N GLU A 139 1.70 5.68 7.62
CA GLU A 139 0.92 6.77 7.05
C GLU A 139 1.23 8.11 7.75
N GLN A 140 2.42 8.60 7.47
CA GLN A 140 2.97 9.80 8.05
C GLN A 140 3.77 10.58 6.99
N PRO A 141 3.37 11.82 6.63
CA PRO A 141 3.99 12.57 5.52
C PRO A 141 5.48 12.87 5.69
N ASP A 142 5.96 12.96 6.93
CA ASP A 142 7.38 13.19 7.26
C ASP A 142 8.25 11.93 7.14
N MET A 143 7.65 10.73 7.15
CA MET A 143 8.36 9.46 7.01
C MET A 143 8.55 9.10 5.53
N LYS A 144 9.26 9.97 4.80
CA LYS A 144 9.51 9.80 3.36
C LYS A 144 10.44 8.64 3.06
N ALA A 145 10.13 7.91 1.98
CA ALA A 145 10.96 6.83 1.49
C ALA A 145 10.81 6.66 -0.03
N PRO A 146 11.72 5.96 -0.72
CA PRO A 146 11.53 5.53 -2.09
C PRO A 146 10.47 4.43 -2.16
N PHE A 147 9.64 4.48 -3.23
CA PHE A 147 8.63 3.48 -3.55
C PHE A 147 8.95 2.80 -4.87
N THR A 148 8.81 1.48 -4.90
CA THR A 148 8.79 0.67 -6.12
C THR A 148 7.41 0.06 -6.26
N PHE A 149 6.69 0.39 -7.34
CA PHE A 149 5.38 -0.17 -7.63
C PHE A 149 5.47 -1.27 -8.68
N VAL A 150 4.72 -2.36 -8.45
CA VAL A 150 4.46 -3.43 -9.41
C VAL A 150 2.95 -3.58 -9.52
N VAL A 151 2.41 -3.39 -10.72
CA VAL A 151 0.96 -3.41 -10.95
C VAL A 151 0.61 -4.48 -11.96
N SER A 152 -0.17 -5.46 -11.54
CA SER A 152 -0.82 -6.42 -12.43
C SER A 152 -2.19 -5.88 -12.83
N ALA A 153 -2.44 -5.76 -14.13
CA ALA A 153 -3.64 -5.15 -14.69
C ALA A 153 -4.11 -5.93 -15.93
N PRO A 154 -5.34 -5.70 -16.44
CA PRO A 154 -5.77 -6.28 -17.71
C PRO A 154 -4.85 -5.88 -18.86
N ALA A 155 -4.65 -6.78 -19.81
CA ALA A 155 -3.91 -6.47 -21.04
C ALA A 155 -4.58 -5.30 -21.78
N GLY A 156 -3.80 -4.38 -22.33
CA GLY A 156 -4.30 -3.20 -23.03
C GLY A 156 -4.63 -2.00 -22.13
N TRP A 157 -4.59 -2.14 -20.79
CA TRP A 157 -4.65 -0.98 -19.91
C TRP A 157 -3.36 -0.18 -19.96
N GLN A 158 -3.47 1.14 -19.95
CA GLN A 158 -2.33 2.00 -19.69
C GLN A 158 -2.17 2.13 -18.17
N VAL A 159 -1.00 1.72 -17.67
CA VAL A 159 -0.65 1.83 -16.25
C VAL A 159 0.38 2.94 -16.10
N LEU A 160 0.10 3.88 -15.21
CA LEU A 160 0.95 5.05 -14.91
C LEU A 160 1.29 5.06 -13.42
N SER A 161 2.45 5.57 -13.08
CA SER A 161 2.90 5.79 -11.70
C SER A 161 3.88 6.98 -11.65
N ASN A 162 4.45 7.24 -10.48
CA ASN A 162 5.37 8.36 -10.24
C ASN A 162 6.70 8.27 -11.01
N GLN A 163 7.04 7.10 -11.56
CA GLN A 163 8.28 6.86 -12.28
C GLN A 163 8.03 6.17 -13.62
N HIS A 164 9.06 6.15 -14.45
CA HIS A 164 9.01 5.44 -15.72
C HIS A 164 8.93 3.92 -15.55
N VAL A 165 8.36 3.25 -16.54
CA VAL A 165 8.30 1.79 -16.59
C VAL A 165 9.71 1.24 -16.72
N ALA A 166 10.13 0.42 -15.77
CA ALA A 166 11.40 -0.29 -15.79
C ALA A 166 11.27 -1.64 -16.50
N GLU A 167 10.14 -2.32 -16.30
CA GLU A 167 9.89 -3.65 -16.85
C GLU A 167 8.39 -3.81 -17.12
N ARG A 168 8.06 -4.51 -18.22
CA ARG A 168 6.68 -4.89 -18.56
C ARG A 168 6.66 -6.31 -19.07
N GLU A 169 5.79 -7.13 -18.47
CA GLU A 169 5.58 -8.51 -18.87
C GLU A 169 4.11 -8.70 -19.27
N SER A 170 3.88 -9.40 -20.40
CA SER A 170 2.54 -9.75 -20.88
C SER A 170 2.24 -11.19 -20.49
N LEU A 171 1.08 -11.44 -19.88
CA LEU A 171 0.63 -12.73 -19.35
C LEU A 171 -0.78 -13.03 -19.88
N GLY A 172 -0.90 -13.36 -21.15
CA GLY A 172 -2.19 -13.64 -21.79
C GLY A 172 -3.09 -12.41 -21.85
N ASP A 173 -4.20 -12.44 -21.10
CA ASP A 173 -5.17 -11.36 -20.98
C ASP A 173 -4.81 -10.32 -19.88
N ALA A 174 -3.64 -10.47 -19.28
CA ALA A 174 -3.10 -9.58 -18.25
C ALA A 174 -1.69 -9.07 -18.62
N GLN A 175 -1.24 -8.09 -17.88
CA GLN A 175 0.13 -7.59 -17.88
C GLN A 175 0.59 -7.29 -16.46
N THR A 176 1.89 -7.35 -16.23
CA THR A 176 2.55 -6.83 -15.04
C THR A 176 3.49 -5.70 -15.43
N VAL A 177 3.36 -4.57 -14.77
CA VAL A 177 4.16 -3.37 -15.01
C VAL A 177 4.92 -3.00 -13.76
N LYS A 178 6.25 -3.02 -13.82
CA LYS A 178 7.14 -2.60 -12.75
C LYS A 178 7.71 -1.23 -13.07
N PHE A 179 7.65 -0.33 -12.11
CA PHE A 179 8.18 1.01 -12.21
C PHE A 179 9.55 1.13 -11.54
N ALA A 180 10.36 2.06 -12.00
CA ALA A 180 11.61 2.39 -11.35
C ALA A 180 11.34 2.98 -9.94
N PRO A 181 12.28 2.85 -8.98
CA PRO A 181 12.12 3.43 -7.65
C PRO A 181 11.99 4.96 -7.72
N THR A 182 11.11 5.52 -6.89
CA THR A 182 10.98 6.98 -6.74
C THR A 182 12.17 7.55 -5.94
N LEU A 183 12.35 8.86 -5.98
CA LEU A 183 13.04 9.56 -4.91
C LEU A 183 12.24 9.42 -3.60
N PRO A 184 12.82 9.73 -2.41
CA PRO A 184 12.07 9.71 -1.17
C PRO A 184 10.89 10.69 -1.20
N ILE A 185 9.66 10.15 -1.21
CA ILE A 185 8.41 10.90 -1.23
C ILE A 185 7.51 10.52 -0.07
N SER A 186 6.54 11.36 0.24
CA SER A 186 5.48 11.05 1.22
C SER A 186 4.49 10.04 0.64
N THR A 187 3.83 9.27 1.51
CA THR A 187 2.83 8.26 1.12
C THR A 187 1.71 8.84 0.27
N TYR A 188 1.25 10.05 0.58
CA TYR A 188 0.12 10.67 -0.14
C TYR A 188 0.45 11.15 -1.57
N ILE A 189 1.72 11.15 -1.97
CA ILE A 189 2.15 11.56 -3.33
C ILE A 189 2.18 10.36 -4.29
N THR A 190 2.08 9.14 -3.78
CA THR A 190 2.16 7.90 -4.58
C THR A 190 0.92 7.62 -5.41
#